data_10e7d6a94bddce63e44bcd19528f986e
#
_entry.id   10e7d6a94bddce63e44bcd19528f986e
#
_cell.length_a   1.000
_cell.length_b   1.000
_cell.length_c   1.000
_cell.angle_alpha   90.00
_cell.angle_beta   90.00
_cell.angle_gamma   90.00
#
_symmetry.space_group_name_H-M   'P 1'
#
loop_
_entity.id
_entity.type
_entity.pdbx_description
1 polymer ?
#
loop_
_entity_poly.entity_id
_entity_poly.type
_entity_poly.pdbx_seq_one_letter_code
_entity_poly.pdbx_strand_id
1 'polypeptide(L)'
;STIVVPGKPVGKQRARVVSNREGTHSFTPLMTVQWEGLIKILASQAGIQPTDMPTSVSIEIERTVPRSWSRKKKAQALSYGWATGKPDIDNVIKAVLDALNGIAWHDDSQVVTVTAKRTFTERDQTTITIDPLGESATPVAP
;
A
#
# COMPACT_ATOMS: atom_id res chain seq x y z
N SER A 1 -0.96 -8.16 -12.47
CA SER A 1 -0.38 -8.95 -11.37
C SER A 1 -0.98 -8.52 -10.03
N THR A 2 -1.25 -9.48 -9.18
CA THR A 2 -1.85 -9.23 -7.87
C THR A 2 -0.96 -9.79 -6.77
N ILE A 3 -0.77 -8.99 -5.72
CA ILE A 3 -0.04 -9.38 -4.52
C ILE A 3 -1.00 -9.27 -3.34
N VAL A 4 -1.04 -10.29 -2.49
CA VAL A 4 -1.81 -10.25 -1.23
C VAL A 4 -0.82 -10.17 -0.07
N VAL A 5 -0.86 -9.08 0.68
CA VAL A 5 0.01 -8.84 1.83
C VAL A 5 -0.78 -9.13 3.10
N PRO A 6 -0.45 -10.19 3.84
CA PRO A 6 -1.16 -10.52 5.07
C PRO A 6 -0.83 -9.53 6.18
N GLY A 7 -1.75 -9.38 7.12
CA GLY A 7 -1.56 -8.54 8.28
C GLY A 7 -2.01 -7.10 8.08
N LYS A 8 -1.87 -6.32 9.14
CA LYS A 8 -2.28 -4.92 9.14
C LYS A 8 -1.34 -4.08 8.26
N PRO A 9 -1.89 -3.12 7.50
CA PRO A 9 -1.05 -2.22 6.72
C PRO A 9 -0.25 -1.30 7.63
N VAL A 10 0.91 -0.88 7.14
CA VAL A 10 1.76 0.10 7.82
C VAL A 10 1.89 1.31 6.92
N GLY A 11 1.45 2.46 7.39
CA GLY A 11 1.56 3.70 6.64
C GLY A 11 3.00 4.22 6.62
N LYS A 12 3.36 4.90 5.52
CA LYS A 12 4.65 5.56 5.43
C LYS A 12 4.70 6.66 6.48
N GLN A 13 5.68 6.60 7.36
CA GLN A 13 5.91 7.63 8.36
C GLN A 13 7.06 8.53 7.90
N ARG A 14 7.03 9.78 8.33
CA ARG A 14 8.15 10.67 8.08
C ARG A 14 9.39 10.12 8.75
N ALA A 15 10.54 10.24 8.09
CA ALA A 15 11.82 9.90 8.67
C ALA A 15 12.00 10.68 9.98
N ARG A 16 12.43 10.00 11.03
CA ARG A 16 12.70 10.65 12.29
C ARG A 16 14.05 11.34 12.21
N VAL A 17 14.10 12.54 12.77
CA VAL A 17 15.34 13.31 12.87
C VAL A 17 15.80 13.25 14.32
N VAL A 18 17.00 12.75 14.55
CA VAL A 18 17.61 12.66 15.86
C VAL A 18 18.87 13.55 15.87
N SER A 19 18.89 14.51 16.80
CA SER A 19 20.05 15.37 17.02
C SER A 19 20.78 14.93 18.27
N ASN A 20 22.07 14.76 18.17
CA ASN A 20 22.95 14.45 19.31
C ASN A 20 24.30 15.15 19.13
N ARG A 21 25.27 14.81 19.99
CA ARG A 21 26.62 15.39 19.92
C ARG A 21 27.35 15.13 18.61
N GLU A 22 26.98 14.07 17.91
CA GLU A 22 27.60 13.67 16.65
C GLU A 22 26.93 14.28 15.44
N GLY A 23 25.79 14.96 15.62
CA GLY A 23 25.07 15.62 14.55
C GLY A 23 23.59 15.22 14.50
N THR A 24 22.99 15.47 13.33
CA THR A 24 21.59 15.19 13.08
C THR A 24 21.46 14.01 12.11
N HIS A 25 20.68 13.02 12.48
CA HIS A 25 20.45 11.82 11.68
C HIS A 25 18.96 11.69 11.35
N SER A 26 18.69 11.19 10.16
CA SER A 26 17.32 10.90 9.70
C SER A 26 17.20 9.42 9.38
N PHE A 27 16.09 8.78 9.80
CA PHE A 27 15.85 7.35 9.54
C PHE A 27 14.37 7.05 9.37
N THR A 28 14.06 6.03 8.56
CA THR A 28 12.70 5.53 8.36
C THR A 28 12.36 4.55 9.48
N PRO A 29 11.17 4.67 10.11
CA PRO A 29 10.77 3.75 11.16
C PRO A 29 10.82 2.29 10.72
N LEU A 30 11.25 1.42 11.63
CA LEU A 30 11.46 -0.01 11.35
C LEU A 30 10.22 -0.72 10.81
N MET A 31 9.03 -0.43 11.36
CA MET A 31 7.79 -1.07 10.91
C MET A 31 7.51 -0.78 9.43
N THR A 32 7.78 0.44 8.99
CA THR A 32 7.62 0.81 7.57
C THR A 32 8.59 0.01 6.70
N VAL A 33 9.84 -0.07 7.12
CA VAL A 33 10.88 -0.83 6.39
C VAL A 33 10.50 -2.31 6.28
N GLN A 34 10.01 -2.90 7.36
CA GLN A 34 9.61 -4.31 7.38
C GLN A 34 8.40 -4.56 6.46
N TRP A 35 7.42 -3.70 6.48
CA TRP A 35 6.23 -3.86 5.64
C TRP A 35 6.57 -3.69 4.16
N GLU A 36 7.34 -2.68 3.83
CA GLU A 36 7.84 -2.48 2.47
C GLU A 36 8.68 -3.68 2.01
N GLY A 37 9.52 -4.22 2.89
CA GLY A 37 10.32 -5.42 2.61
C GLY A 37 9.45 -6.64 2.31
N LEU A 38 8.36 -6.82 3.04
CA LEU A 38 7.41 -7.89 2.79
C LEU A 38 6.77 -7.76 1.41
N ILE A 39 6.35 -6.56 1.03
CA ILE A 39 5.80 -6.30 -0.30
C ILE A 39 6.81 -6.65 -1.39
N LYS A 40 8.06 -6.26 -1.22
CA LYS A 40 9.14 -6.58 -2.17
C LYS A 40 9.34 -8.08 -2.34
N ILE A 41 9.34 -8.82 -1.23
CA ILE A 41 9.48 -10.27 -1.25
C ILE A 41 8.32 -10.91 -2.00
N LEU A 42 7.09 -10.51 -1.69
CA LEU A 42 5.90 -11.05 -2.33
C LEU A 42 5.87 -10.72 -3.83
N ALA A 43 6.28 -9.53 -4.21
CA ALA A 43 6.38 -9.14 -5.61
C ALA A 43 7.41 -10.00 -6.35
N SER A 44 8.56 -10.24 -5.74
CA SER A 44 9.59 -11.10 -6.30
C SER A 44 9.09 -12.53 -6.47
N GLN A 45 8.42 -13.08 -5.46
CA GLN A 45 7.84 -14.43 -5.52
C GLN A 45 6.77 -14.55 -6.61
N ALA A 46 6.04 -13.47 -6.87
CA ALA A 46 5.02 -13.43 -7.93
C ALA A 46 5.64 -13.25 -9.32
N GLY A 47 6.95 -13.12 -9.43
CA GLY A 47 7.64 -12.95 -10.70
C GLY A 47 7.44 -11.58 -11.34
N ILE A 48 7.13 -10.57 -10.56
CA ILE A 48 6.90 -9.22 -11.08
C ILE A 48 8.23 -8.62 -11.55
N GLN A 49 8.21 -8.07 -12.76
CA GLN A 49 9.36 -7.42 -13.38
C GLN A 49 9.05 -5.95 -13.63
N PRO A 50 10.04 -5.07 -13.59
CA PRO A 50 9.82 -3.65 -13.88
C PRO A 50 9.31 -3.49 -15.32
N THR A 51 8.21 -2.76 -15.47
CA THR A 51 7.67 -2.40 -16.78
C THR A 51 8.12 -1.01 -17.20
N ASP A 52 8.21 -0.77 -18.51
CA ASP A 52 8.44 0.57 -19.06
C ASP A 52 7.13 1.34 -19.29
N MET A 53 6.00 0.66 -19.12
CA MET A 53 4.69 1.19 -19.47
C MET A 53 4.10 2.09 -18.39
N PRO A 54 3.22 3.03 -18.76
CA PRO A 54 2.35 3.67 -17.77
C PRO A 54 1.61 2.60 -16.98
N THR A 55 1.45 2.79 -15.69
CA THR A 55 0.96 1.74 -14.80
C THR A 55 -0.20 2.22 -13.94
N SER A 56 -1.19 1.36 -13.78
CA SER A 56 -2.30 1.54 -12.85
C SER A 56 -2.08 0.67 -11.62
N VAL A 57 -2.31 1.24 -10.44
CA VAL A 57 -2.21 0.52 -9.16
C VAL A 57 -3.53 0.60 -8.43
N SER A 58 -4.03 -0.54 -7.99
CA SER A 58 -5.24 -0.64 -7.17
C SER A 58 -4.88 -1.28 -5.84
N ILE A 59 -5.31 -0.66 -4.75
CA ILE A 59 -4.99 -1.10 -3.39
C ILE A 59 -6.29 -1.31 -2.62
N GLU A 60 -6.52 -2.52 -2.15
CA GLU A 60 -7.64 -2.84 -1.28
C GLU A 60 -7.12 -3.20 0.09
N ILE A 61 -7.49 -2.41 1.09
CA ILE A 61 -7.06 -2.59 2.46
C ILE A 61 -8.22 -3.14 3.27
N GLU A 62 -8.08 -4.37 3.77
CA GLU A 62 -9.07 -5.00 4.63
C GLU A 62 -8.54 -4.98 6.06
N ARG A 63 -9.38 -4.58 6.98
CA ARG A 63 -9.04 -4.49 8.40
C ARG A 63 -10.14 -5.11 9.24
N THR A 64 -9.72 -5.80 10.31
CA THR A 64 -10.65 -6.28 11.32
C THR A 64 -11.12 -5.13 12.19
N VAL A 65 -12.33 -5.27 12.71
CA VAL A 65 -12.89 -4.31 13.65
C VAL A 65 -12.13 -4.40 14.98
N PRO A 66 -11.80 -3.26 15.64
CA PRO A 66 -11.11 -3.29 16.92
C PRO A 66 -11.83 -4.15 17.97
N ARG A 67 -11.06 -4.98 18.66
CA ARG A 67 -11.61 -5.90 19.69
C ARG A 67 -12.32 -5.17 20.82
N SER A 68 -11.87 -3.96 21.14
CA SER A 68 -12.40 -3.15 22.24
C SER A 68 -13.80 -2.60 21.95
N TRP A 69 -14.24 -2.62 20.69
CA TRP A 69 -15.55 -2.08 20.32
C TRP A 69 -16.66 -3.00 20.82
N SER A 70 -17.80 -2.38 21.21
CA SER A 70 -19.00 -3.14 21.60
C SER A 70 -19.51 -4.00 20.43
N ARG A 71 -20.29 -5.02 20.76
CA ARG A 71 -20.91 -5.87 19.75
C ARG A 71 -21.76 -5.06 18.77
N LYS A 72 -22.51 -4.08 19.28
CA LYS A 72 -23.34 -3.20 18.46
C LYS A 72 -22.49 -2.35 17.52
N LYS A 73 -21.40 -1.76 18.01
CA LYS A 73 -20.50 -0.94 17.22
C LYS A 73 -19.79 -1.77 16.15
N LYS A 74 -19.38 -3.00 16.49
CA LYS A 74 -18.78 -3.93 15.52
C LYS A 74 -19.76 -4.26 14.39
N ALA A 75 -21.01 -4.56 14.72
CA ALA A 75 -22.03 -4.87 13.73
C ALA A 75 -22.28 -3.66 12.79
N GLN A 76 -22.34 -2.48 13.35
CA GLN A 76 -22.49 -1.24 12.55
C GLN A 76 -21.31 -1.03 11.62
N ALA A 77 -20.09 -1.21 12.11
CA ALA A 77 -18.88 -1.05 11.30
C ALA A 77 -18.85 -2.02 10.11
N LEU A 78 -19.18 -3.28 10.34
CA LEU A 78 -19.25 -4.28 9.28
C LEU A 78 -20.39 -4.00 8.30
N SER A 79 -21.47 -3.40 8.77
CA SER A 79 -22.60 -3.00 7.92
C SER A 79 -22.22 -1.88 6.95
N TYR A 80 -21.50 -0.85 7.42
CA TYR A 80 -20.99 0.22 6.54
C TYR A 80 -19.91 -0.28 5.60
N GLY A 81 -19.06 -1.16 6.11
CA GLY A 81 -17.93 -1.69 5.36
C GLY A 81 -16.72 -0.76 5.25
N TRP A 82 -16.84 0.53 5.51
CA TRP A 82 -15.72 1.47 5.37
C TRP A 82 -14.91 1.56 6.65
N ALA A 83 -13.59 1.42 6.53
CA ALA A 83 -12.68 1.47 7.67
C ALA A 83 -12.01 2.84 7.78
N THR A 84 -12.19 3.49 8.91
CA THR A 84 -11.53 4.76 9.25
C THR A 84 -10.40 4.51 10.25
N GLY A 85 -9.61 5.53 10.54
CA GLY A 85 -8.53 5.46 11.51
C GLY A 85 -7.14 5.32 10.89
N LYS A 86 -6.15 5.20 11.76
CA LYS A 86 -4.76 5.05 11.32
C LYS A 86 -4.45 3.62 10.85
N PRO A 87 -3.49 3.46 9.94
CA PRO A 87 -2.77 4.53 9.23
C PRO A 87 -3.65 5.22 8.19
N ASP A 88 -3.34 6.48 7.88
CA ASP A 88 -4.08 7.23 6.87
C ASP A 88 -3.88 6.58 5.50
N ILE A 89 -4.90 6.63 4.64
CA ILE A 89 -4.87 5.95 3.36
C ILE A 89 -3.74 6.45 2.44
N ASP A 90 -3.47 7.74 2.44
CA ASP A 90 -2.39 8.32 1.65
C ASP A 90 -1.01 7.80 2.07
N ASN A 91 -0.81 7.58 3.37
CA ASN A 91 0.43 7.01 3.88
C ASN A 91 0.60 5.54 3.50
N VAL A 92 -0.50 4.79 3.40
CA VAL A 92 -0.46 3.40 2.91
C VAL A 92 -0.13 3.38 1.42
N ILE A 93 -0.76 4.24 0.64
CA ILE A 93 -0.47 4.38 -0.79
C ILE A 93 1.02 4.67 -0.99
N LYS A 94 1.56 5.62 -0.25
CA LYS A 94 2.96 5.99 -0.36
C LYS A 94 3.89 4.82 -0.04
N ALA A 95 3.61 4.07 1.02
CA ALA A 95 4.40 2.90 1.39
C ALA A 95 4.39 1.82 0.29
N VAL A 96 3.23 1.57 -0.30
CA VAL A 96 3.09 0.61 -1.40
C VAL A 96 3.88 1.06 -2.63
N LEU A 97 3.74 2.30 -3.04
CA LEU A 97 4.45 2.82 -4.21
C LEU A 97 5.96 2.83 -3.99
N ASP A 98 6.42 3.24 -2.80
CA ASP A 98 7.85 3.22 -2.47
C ASP A 98 8.41 1.80 -2.47
N ALA A 99 7.65 0.82 -1.96
CA ALA A 99 8.07 -0.57 -1.93
C ALA A 99 8.22 -1.15 -3.34
N LEU A 100 7.36 -0.77 -4.26
CA LEU A 100 7.34 -1.31 -5.62
C LEU A 100 8.19 -0.52 -6.60
N ASN A 101 8.74 0.61 -6.18
CA ASN A 101 9.62 1.40 -7.03
C ASN A 101 10.89 0.61 -7.37
N GLY A 102 11.20 0.50 -8.65
CA GLY A 102 12.31 -0.32 -9.15
C GLY A 102 11.99 -1.81 -9.22
N ILE A 103 10.83 -2.25 -8.76
CA ILE A 103 10.41 -3.66 -8.76
C ILE A 103 9.29 -3.91 -9.76
N ALA A 104 8.23 -3.11 -9.72
CA ALA A 104 7.10 -3.22 -10.65
C ALA A 104 7.18 -2.20 -11.79
N TRP A 105 7.92 -1.16 -11.62
CA TRP A 105 8.21 -0.12 -12.61
C TRP A 105 9.59 0.47 -12.33
N HIS A 106 10.13 1.23 -13.28
CA HIS A 106 11.45 1.82 -13.12
C HIS A 106 11.43 3.06 -12.24
N ASP A 107 10.35 3.85 -12.32
CA ASP A 107 10.18 5.05 -11.52
C ASP A 107 8.70 5.31 -11.24
N ASP A 108 8.42 5.88 -10.07
CA ASP A 108 7.05 6.20 -9.64
C ASP A 108 6.32 7.15 -10.59
N SER A 109 7.06 7.92 -11.40
CA SER A 109 6.49 8.78 -12.42
C SER A 109 5.70 8.02 -13.49
N GLN A 110 5.87 6.69 -13.59
CA GLN A 110 5.12 5.84 -14.51
C GLN A 110 3.73 5.50 -13.99
N VAL A 111 3.48 5.68 -12.69
CA VAL A 111 2.18 5.41 -12.09
C VAL A 111 1.23 6.55 -12.44
N VAL A 112 0.24 6.26 -13.27
CA VAL A 112 -0.68 7.27 -13.80
C VAL A 112 -2.08 7.21 -13.20
N THR A 113 -2.45 6.08 -12.60
CA THR A 113 -3.68 5.96 -11.83
C THR A 113 -3.43 5.18 -10.56
N VAL A 114 -4.05 5.62 -9.47
CA VAL A 114 -4.04 4.91 -8.19
C VAL A 114 -5.46 4.91 -7.65
N THR A 115 -5.95 3.72 -7.32
CA THR A 115 -7.23 3.57 -6.64
C THR A 115 -6.97 2.87 -5.31
N ALA A 116 -7.52 3.38 -4.23
CA ALA A 116 -7.36 2.75 -2.94
C ALA A 116 -8.66 2.83 -2.15
N LYS A 117 -8.98 1.75 -1.43
CA LYS A 117 -10.13 1.72 -0.53
C LYS A 117 -9.81 0.92 0.71
N ARG A 118 -10.47 1.26 1.81
CA ARG A 118 -10.34 0.54 3.08
C ARG A 118 -11.70 0.07 3.54
N THR A 119 -11.78 -1.19 3.91
CA THR A 119 -13.02 -1.80 4.38
C THR A 119 -12.77 -2.58 5.66
N PHE A 120 -13.79 -2.67 6.50
CA PHE A 120 -13.80 -3.61 7.62
C PHE A 120 -14.24 -4.97 7.11
N THR A 121 -13.45 -5.98 7.43
CA THR A 121 -13.74 -7.38 7.11
C THR A 121 -13.37 -8.26 8.30
N GLU A 122 -13.38 -9.55 8.11
CA GLU A 122 -12.98 -10.52 9.14
C GLU A 122 -11.48 -10.78 9.15
N ARG A 123 -10.71 -10.09 8.30
CA ARG A 123 -9.26 -10.31 8.17
C ARG A 123 -8.52 -9.01 7.96
N ASP A 124 -7.24 -9.03 8.32
CA ASP A 124 -6.30 -7.95 8.02
C ASP A 124 -5.46 -8.36 6.84
N GLN A 125 -5.63 -7.69 5.71
CA GLN A 125 -4.78 -7.90 4.54
C GLN A 125 -4.86 -6.73 3.59
N THR A 126 -3.84 -6.58 2.75
CA THR A 126 -3.79 -5.58 1.69
C THR A 126 -3.59 -6.29 0.37
N THR A 127 -4.48 -6.05 -0.58
CA THR A 127 -4.38 -6.61 -1.94
C THR A 127 -3.96 -5.51 -2.89
N ILE A 128 -2.85 -5.73 -3.59
CA ILE A 128 -2.27 -4.77 -4.53
C ILE A 128 -2.35 -5.35 -5.92
N THR A 129 -3.01 -4.65 -6.83
CA THR A 129 -3.11 -5.05 -8.24
C THR A 129 -2.36 -4.05 -9.09
N ILE A 130 -1.45 -4.54 -9.91
CA ILE A 130 -0.57 -3.74 -10.76
C ILE A 130 -0.87 -4.08 -12.21
N ASP A 131 -1.32 -3.09 -12.97
CA ASP A 131 -1.68 -3.27 -14.36
C ASP A 131 -0.90 -2.31 -15.26
N PRO A 132 0.08 -2.83 -16.02
CA PRO A 132 0.72 -2.02 -17.06
C PRO A 132 -0.31 -1.67 -18.13
N LEU A 133 -0.36 -0.39 -18.49
CA LEU A 133 -1.29 0.13 -19.49
C LEU A 133 -0.57 0.17 -20.85
N GLY A 134 -0.63 -0.94 -21.56
CA GLY A 134 0.02 -1.05 -22.87
C GLY A 134 -0.73 -0.33 -23.98
N GLU A 135 -0.14 -0.31 -25.17
CA GLU A 135 -0.69 0.34 -26.35
C GLU A 135 -2.08 -0.17 -26.73
N SER A 136 -2.37 -1.42 -26.42
CA SER A 136 -3.67 -2.04 -26.73
C SER A 136 -4.79 -1.56 -25.82
N ALA A 137 -4.47 -0.86 -24.72
CA ALA A 137 -5.46 -0.49 -23.72
C ALA A 137 -6.36 0.64 -24.17
N THR A 138 -5.90 1.56 -25.03
CA THR A 138 -6.72 2.68 -25.49
C THR A 138 -6.26 3.17 -26.84
N PRO A 139 -7.06 2.96 -27.89
CA PRO A 139 -6.85 3.72 -29.09
C PRO A 139 -7.21 5.18 -28.77
N VAL A 140 -6.19 6.01 -28.70
CA VAL A 140 -6.39 7.43 -28.52
C VAL A 140 -6.87 7.98 -29.86
N ALA A 141 -8.09 8.52 -29.86
CA ALA A 141 -8.56 9.26 -31.02
C ALA A 141 -7.68 10.49 -31.19
N PRO A 142 -7.20 10.76 -32.39
CA PRO A 142 -6.42 11.96 -32.63
C PRO A 142 -7.20 13.24 -32.33
#